data_54d743946d914f54196e7b3c51470922
#
_entry.id   54d743946d914f54196e7b3c51470922
#
_cell.length_a   1.000
_cell.length_b   1.000
_cell.length_c   1.000
_cell.angle_alpha   90.00
_cell.angle_beta   90.00
_cell.angle_gamma   90.00
#
_symmetry.space_group_name_H-M   'P 1'
#
loop_
_entity.id
_entity.type
_entity.pdbx_description
1 polymer ?
#
loop_
_entity_poly.entity_id
_entity_poly.type
_entity_poly.pdbx_seq_one_letter_code
_entity_poly.pdbx_strand_id
1 'polypeptide(L)'
;MMMGKPGFAFAWRLACAALLVAAVAGCSRGDERKVKSAVRNFYDTYLKVRPSGVPTKAQLVDFKKVVSSSLAGLLDEAATVEDTSREPDSPAPPRLEGDVFTSVDEGALSYQIDRCDIESASAMCVIDLTSVQNSNHDKLTWKDRVFLVREGDRWVVDDIEYFGDKQFMHKGRLKEVLNQVIKEGKEPPTV
;
A
#
# COMPACT_ATOMS: atom_id res chain seq x y z
N MET A 1 2.18 -68.28 28.15
CA MET A 1 2.25 -66.97 28.82
C MET A 1 3.09 -66.08 27.96
N MET A 2 2.44 -65.28 27.01
CA MET A 2 3.13 -64.45 26.06
C MET A 2 2.70 -62.98 26.33
N MET A 3 3.63 -62.18 26.83
CA MET A 3 3.44 -60.74 27.04
C MET A 3 3.79 -60.00 25.74
N GLY A 4 2.78 -59.48 25.07
CA GLY A 4 2.95 -58.57 23.91
C GLY A 4 3.32 -57.15 24.36
N LYS A 5 4.34 -56.56 23.76
CA LYS A 5 4.76 -55.16 23.97
C LYS A 5 3.93 -54.24 23.09
N PRO A 6 3.12 -53.29 23.62
CA PRO A 6 2.60 -52.17 22.84
C PRO A 6 3.48 -50.97 23.11
N GLY A 7 4.05 -50.31 22.13
CA GLY A 7 4.78 -49.09 22.43
C GLY A 7 5.35 -48.30 21.24
N PHE A 8 5.43 -48.86 20.04
CA PHE A 8 6.15 -48.15 18.96
C PHE A 8 5.27 -47.32 18.03
N ALA A 9 3.97 -47.59 17.94
CA ALA A 9 3.09 -46.89 16.99
C ALA A 9 2.59 -45.51 17.49
N PHE A 10 2.60 -45.25 18.80
CA PHE A 10 2.07 -44.04 19.40
C PHE A 10 3.07 -42.85 19.34
N ALA A 11 4.35 -43.16 19.47
CA ALA A 11 5.41 -42.14 19.45
C ALA A 11 5.59 -41.50 18.07
N TRP A 12 5.36 -42.25 16.99
CA TRP A 12 5.53 -41.71 15.61
C TRP A 12 4.39 -40.79 15.18
N ARG A 13 3.17 -41.01 15.68
CA ARG A 13 2.02 -40.14 15.38
C ARG A 13 2.15 -38.77 16.03
N LEU A 14 2.76 -38.64 17.19
CA LEU A 14 3.00 -37.39 17.89
C LEU A 14 4.15 -36.58 17.25
N ALA A 15 5.18 -37.27 16.75
CA ALA A 15 6.29 -36.59 16.05
C ALA A 15 5.86 -35.96 14.70
N CYS A 16 4.99 -36.64 13.94
CA CYS A 16 4.45 -36.10 12.69
C CYS A 16 3.52 -34.90 12.90
N ALA A 17 2.71 -34.91 13.97
CA ALA A 17 1.83 -33.76 14.29
C ALA A 17 2.63 -32.51 14.71
N ALA A 18 3.71 -32.71 15.47
CA ALA A 18 4.58 -31.58 15.87
C ALA A 18 5.34 -30.96 14.69
N LEU A 19 5.75 -31.74 13.69
CA LEU A 19 6.41 -31.27 12.47
C LEU A 19 5.47 -30.49 11.58
N LEU A 20 4.18 -30.86 11.48
CA LEU A 20 3.16 -30.14 10.70
C LEU A 20 2.85 -28.75 11.30
N VAL A 21 2.76 -28.63 12.62
CA VAL A 21 2.51 -27.35 13.29
C VAL A 21 3.70 -26.39 13.14
N ALA A 22 4.94 -26.89 13.16
CA ALA A 22 6.13 -26.08 12.95
C ALA A 22 6.23 -25.54 11.51
N ALA A 23 5.76 -26.28 10.50
CA ALA A 23 5.77 -25.86 9.11
C ALA A 23 4.80 -24.70 8.84
N VAL A 24 3.60 -24.71 9.46
CA VAL A 24 2.61 -23.64 9.33
C VAL A 24 3.08 -22.34 9.98
N ALA A 25 3.71 -22.41 11.16
CA ALA A 25 4.26 -21.25 11.86
C ALA A 25 5.47 -20.62 11.13
N GLY A 26 6.23 -21.40 10.39
CA GLY A 26 7.36 -20.95 9.58
C GLY A 26 6.93 -20.16 8.35
N CYS A 27 5.85 -20.57 7.67
CA CYS A 27 5.30 -19.86 6.50
C CYS A 27 4.75 -18.48 6.88
N SER A 28 4.02 -18.35 7.99
CA SER A 28 3.42 -17.07 8.42
C SER A 28 4.47 -16.01 8.75
N ARG A 29 5.57 -16.38 9.43
CA ARG A 29 6.68 -15.44 9.74
C ARG A 29 7.46 -15.03 8.50
N GLY A 30 7.54 -15.88 7.49
CA GLY A 30 8.17 -15.59 6.20
C GLY A 30 7.38 -14.52 5.43
N ASP A 31 6.08 -14.67 5.37
CA ASP A 31 5.19 -13.74 4.69
C ASP A 31 5.08 -12.41 5.43
N GLU A 32 5.05 -12.39 6.75
CA GLU A 32 5.07 -11.16 7.54
C GLU A 32 6.30 -10.28 7.23
N ARG A 33 7.48 -10.88 7.14
CA ARG A 33 8.71 -10.14 6.77
C ARG A 33 8.63 -9.59 5.35
N LYS A 34 8.11 -10.38 4.41
CA LYS A 34 7.94 -9.96 3.00
C LYS A 34 6.93 -8.82 2.87
N VAL A 35 5.77 -8.92 3.55
CA VAL A 35 4.74 -7.88 3.58
C VAL A 35 5.31 -6.58 4.15
N LYS A 36 5.93 -6.63 5.33
CA LYS A 36 6.55 -5.44 5.93
C LYS A 36 7.68 -4.86 5.07
N SER A 37 8.42 -5.70 4.34
CA SER A 37 9.42 -5.22 3.38
C SER A 37 8.78 -4.51 2.19
N ALA A 38 7.67 -5.02 1.66
CA ALA A 38 6.94 -4.38 0.57
C ALA A 38 6.39 -3.01 0.99
N VAL A 39 5.81 -2.91 2.19
CA VAL A 39 5.37 -1.61 2.75
C VAL A 39 6.53 -0.63 2.88
N ARG A 40 7.69 -1.07 3.42
CA ARG A 40 8.88 -0.20 3.50
C ARG A 40 9.34 0.26 2.13
N ASN A 41 9.47 -0.65 1.18
CA ASN A 41 9.90 -0.31 -0.18
C ASN A 41 8.97 0.73 -0.82
N PHE A 42 7.66 0.63 -0.58
CA PHE A 42 6.70 1.61 -1.07
C PHE A 42 6.91 2.98 -0.39
N TYR A 43 6.90 3.06 0.93
CA TYR A 43 7.02 4.34 1.62
C TYR A 43 8.41 4.97 1.49
N ASP A 44 9.48 4.18 1.39
CA ASP A 44 10.83 4.69 1.11
C ASP A 44 10.89 5.30 -0.29
N THR A 45 10.21 4.67 -1.28
CA THR A 45 10.05 5.23 -2.63
C THR A 45 9.23 6.51 -2.59
N TYR A 46 8.10 6.51 -1.89
CA TYR A 46 7.24 7.67 -1.72
C TYR A 46 8.01 8.85 -1.08
N LEU A 47 8.69 8.65 0.03
CA LEU A 47 9.46 9.69 0.71
C LEU A 47 10.62 10.23 -0.14
N LYS A 48 11.21 9.40 -1.00
CA LYS A 48 12.26 9.82 -1.94
C LYS A 48 11.71 10.67 -3.08
N VAL A 49 10.58 10.26 -3.67
CA VAL A 49 10.00 10.89 -4.87
C VAL A 49 9.15 12.10 -4.52
N ARG A 50 8.35 12.02 -3.43
CA ARG A 50 7.44 13.06 -2.93
C ARG A 50 6.62 13.73 -4.05
N PRO A 51 5.77 12.97 -4.74
CA PRO A 51 4.96 13.55 -5.81
C PRO A 51 3.92 14.51 -5.23
N SER A 52 3.57 15.54 -6.01
CA SER A 52 2.41 16.37 -5.76
C SER A 52 1.37 16.08 -6.85
N GLY A 53 0.16 15.74 -6.46
CA GLY A 53 -0.86 15.19 -7.34
C GLY A 53 -0.50 13.79 -7.86
N VAL A 54 -1.05 13.43 -9.00
CA VAL A 54 -0.70 12.18 -9.68
C VAL A 54 0.77 12.20 -10.09
N PRO A 55 1.57 11.17 -9.76
CA PRO A 55 2.96 11.11 -10.16
C PRO A 55 3.13 11.25 -11.68
N THR A 56 4.14 11.99 -12.11
CA THR A 56 4.51 12.06 -13.53
C THR A 56 5.01 10.71 -14.05
N LYS A 57 5.01 10.52 -15.37
CA LYS A 57 5.52 9.29 -16.01
C LYS A 57 6.96 8.97 -15.60
N ALA A 58 7.81 9.99 -15.41
CA ALA A 58 9.17 9.81 -14.93
C ALA A 58 9.22 9.28 -13.47
N GLN A 59 8.39 9.83 -12.60
CA GLN A 59 8.26 9.38 -11.20
C GLN A 59 7.67 7.97 -11.09
N LEU A 60 6.75 7.60 -11.99
CA LEU A 60 6.12 6.27 -12.02
C LEU A 60 7.10 5.14 -12.27
N VAL A 61 8.26 5.38 -12.87
CA VAL A 61 9.31 4.35 -13.06
C VAL A 61 9.72 3.70 -11.73
N ASP A 62 9.80 4.48 -10.65
CA ASP A 62 10.14 3.94 -9.34
C ASP A 62 8.93 3.31 -8.64
N PHE A 63 7.74 3.92 -8.73
CA PHE A 63 6.53 3.36 -8.12
C PHE A 63 6.11 2.00 -8.71
N LYS A 64 6.24 1.79 -10.03
CA LYS A 64 5.91 0.52 -10.69
C LYS A 64 6.68 -0.69 -10.14
N LYS A 65 7.79 -0.47 -9.47
CA LYS A 65 8.58 -1.54 -8.85
C LYS A 65 7.97 -2.03 -7.54
N VAL A 66 7.12 -1.22 -6.90
CA VAL A 66 6.63 -1.42 -5.52
C VAL A 66 5.11 -1.49 -5.40
N VAL A 67 4.39 -1.21 -6.49
CA VAL A 67 2.93 -1.33 -6.56
C VAL A 67 2.49 -2.52 -7.43
N SER A 68 1.23 -2.92 -7.31
CA SER A 68 0.62 -3.97 -8.14
C SER A 68 0.50 -3.53 -9.59
N SER A 69 0.40 -4.49 -10.48
CA SER A 69 0.13 -4.25 -11.91
C SER A 69 -1.18 -3.49 -12.11
N SER A 70 -2.19 -3.76 -11.26
CA SER A 70 -3.48 -3.06 -11.27
C SER A 70 -3.33 -1.58 -10.89
N LEU A 71 -2.66 -1.30 -9.77
CA LEU A 71 -2.44 0.08 -9.33
C LEU A 71 -1.51 0.84 -10.30
N ALA A 72 -0.48 0.18 -10.81
CA ALA A 72 0.43 0.77 -11.81
C ALA A 72 -0.32 1.21 -13.08
N GLY A 73 -1.28 0.40 -13.54
CA GLY A 73 -2.11 0.72 -14.70
C GLY A 73 -2.97 1.97 -14.46
N LEU A 74 -3.62 2.08 -13.30
CA LEU A 74 -4.41 3.26 -12.93
C LEU A 74 -3.55 4.52 -12.81
N LEU A 75 -2.37 4.40 -12.20
CA LEU A 75 -1.43 5.51 -12.10
C LEU A 75 -0.93 5.99 -13.47
N ASP A 76 -0.65 5.08 -14.41
CA ASP A 76 -0.26 5.44 -15.78
C ASP A 76 -1.38 6.15 -16.54
N GLU A 77 -2.61 5.67 -16.39
CA GLU A 77 -3.77 6.25 -17.05
C GLU A 77 -4.08 7.65 -16.47
N ALA A 78 -4.07 7.79 -15.15
CA ALA A 78 -4.26 9.07 -14.47
C ALA A 78 -3.13 10.07 -14.85
N ALA A 79 -1.88 9.63 -14.89
CA ALA A 79 -0.76 10.48 -15.33
C ALA A 79 -0.93 10.94 -16.78
N THR A 80 -1.45 10.10 -17.67
CA THR A 80 -1.71 10.49 -19.07
C THR A 80 -2.78 11.60 -19.17
N VAL A 81 -3.81 11.50 -18.34
CA VAL A 81 -4.86 12.52 -18.25
C VAL A 81 -4.32 13.82 -17.66
N GLU A 82 -3.52 13.74 -16.60
CA GLU A 82 -2.93 14.90 -15.94
C GLU A 82 -1.85 15.60 -16.79
N ASP A 83 -1.09 14.87 -17.61
CA ASP A 83 -0.08 15.45 -18.49
C ASP A 83 -0.69 16.50 -19.44
N THR A 84 -1.92 16.29 -19.91
CA THR A 84 -2.63 17.28 -20.75
C THR A 84 -2.99 18.55 -20.00
N SER A 85 -3.23 18.47 -18.70
CA SER A 85 -3.51 19.63 -17.85
C SER A 85 -2.24 20.40 -17.46
N ARG A 86 -1.07 19.76 -17.52
CA ARG A 86 0.24 20.35 -17.18
C ARG A 86 0.93 21.05 -18.35
N GLU A 87 0.39 20.98 -19.56
CA GLU A 87 0.96 21.69 -20.69
C GLU A 87 0.87 23.20 -20.47
N PRO A 88 1.88 23.99 -20.91
CA PRO A 88 1.95 25.44 -20.65
C PRO A 88 0.73 26.22 -21.13
N ASP A 89 0.09 25.76 -22.21
CA ASP A 89 -1.08 26.42 -22.82
C ASP A 89 -2.40 25.76 -22.45
N SER A 90 -2.39 24.83 -21.47
CA SER A 90 -3.61 24.14 -21.02
C SER A 90 -4.52 25.12 -20.28
N PRO A 91 -5.80 25.23 -20.66
CA PRO A 91 -6.77 26.07 -19.93
C PRO A 91 -7.23 25.43 -18.63
N ALA A 92 -6.95 24.16 -18.41
CA ALA A 92 -7.41 23.38 -17.26
C ALA A 92 -6.31 23.27 -16.20
N PRO A 93 -6.61 23.57 -14.92
CA PRO A 93 -5.69 23.27 -13.82
C PRO A 93 -5.52 21.75 -13.64
N PRO A 94 -4.48 21.29 -12.91
CA PRO A 94 -4.39 19.91 -12.49
C PRO A 94 -5.68 19.49 -11.77
N ARG A 95 -6.16 18.27 -12.03
CA ARG A 95 -7.39 17.72 -11.42
C ARG A 95 -7.19 17.32 -9.99
N LEU A 96 -5.95 17.04 -9.64
CA LEU A 96 -5.58 16.59 -8.31
C LEU A 96 -4.33 17.33 -7.84
N GLU A 97 -4.48 18.06 -6.75
CA GLU A 97 -3.41 18.76 -6.06
C GLU A 97 -3.09 18.06 -4.74
N GLY A 98 -1.90 18.30 -4.18
CA GLY A 98 -1.48 17.70 -2.91
C GLY A 98 -1.00 16.27 -3.05
N ASP A 99 -0.89 15.57 -1.94
CA ASP A 99 -0.41 14.20 -1.86
C ASP A 99 -1.55 13.20 -2.11
N VAL A 100 -1.32 12.23 -2.98
CA VAL A 100 -2.32 11.19 -3.31
C VAL A 100 -2.10 9.88 -2.54
N PHE A 101 -0.97 9.71 -1.89
CA PHE A 101 -0.61 8.46 -1.21
C PHE A 101 -0.84 8.48 0.30
N THR A 102 -1.33 9.61 0.82
CA THR A 102 -1.68 9.76 2.23
C THR A 102 -2.98 10.54 2.42
N SER A 103 -3.55 10.50 3.63
CA SER A 103 -4.78 11.25 3.95
C SER A 103 -4.60 12.77 3.99
N VAL A 104 -3.39 13.29 3.85
CA VAL A 104 -3.07 14.70 4.06
C VAL A 104 -2.39 15.29 2.83
N ASP A 105 -2.87 16.43 2.33
CA ASP A 105 -2.39 17.10 1.13
C ASP A 105 -0.89 17.40 1.14
N GLU A 106 -0.35 17.77 2.30
CA GLU A 106 1.09 18.06 2.46
C GLU A 106 1.95 16.78 2.47
N GLY A 107 1.31 15.62 2.58
CA GLY A 107 1.95 14.32 2.64
C GLY A 107 2.67 14.04 3.96
N ALA A 108 3.22 12.83 4.07
CA ALA A 108 3.95 12.40 5.24
C ALA A 108 5.45 12.71 5.13
N LEU A 109 6.07 13.01 6.27
CA LEU A 109 7.53 13.17 6.42
C LEU A 109 8.17 11.89 6.96
N SER A 110 7.40 11.05 7.64
CA SER A 110 7.86 9.75 8.14
C SER A 110 6.69 8.80 8.33
N TYR A 111 7.01 7.51 8.39
CA TYR A 111 6.03 6.44 8.59
C TYR A 111 6.53 5.41 9.60
N GLN A 112 5.60 4.68 10.21
CA GLN A 112 5.86 3.51 11.01
C GLN A 112 4.78 2.46 10.76
N ILE A 113 5.17 1.20 10.57
CA ILE A 113 4.23 0.09 10.44
C ILE A 113 3.74 -0.28 11.83
N ASP A 114 2.44 -0.08 12.10
CA ASP A 114 1.80 -0.45 13.37
C ASP A 114 1.59 -1.98 13.41
N ARG A 115 0.70 -2.48 12.56
CA ARG A 115 0.38 -3.92 12.46
C ARG A 115 0.02 -4.30 11.04
N CYS A 116 0.11 -5.59 10.74
CA CYS A 116 -0.36 -6.16 9.48
C CYS A 116 -1.21 -7.40 9.75
N ASP A 117 -2.34 -7.49 9.06
CA ASP A 117 -3.19 -8.68 8.97
C ASP A 117 -2.90 -9.32 7.60
N ILE A 118 -2.50 -10.60 7.61
CA ILE A 118 -1.95 -11.27 6.42
C ILE A 118 -2.73 -12.54 6.14
N GLU A 119 -3.21 -12.65 4.92
CA GLU A 119 -3.85 -13.82 4.35
C GLU A 119 -2.93 -14.48 3.31
N SER A 120 -3.41 -15.51 2.63
CA SER A 120 -2.59 -16.28 1.68
C SER A 120 -2.12 -15.47 0.46
N ALA A 121 -2.96 -14.54 -0.04
CA ALA A 121 -2.72 -13.75 -1.25
C ALA A 121 -2.94 -12.25 -1.08
N SER A 122 -3.42 -11.81 0.08
CA SER A 122 -3.69 -10.42 0.42
C SER A 122 -3.17 -10.07 1.81
N ALA A 123 -2.88 -8.80 2.03
CA ALA A 123 -2.55 -8.30 3.36
C ALA A 123 -3.07 -6.86 3.51
N MET A 124 -3.35 -6.47 4.75
CA MET A 124 -3.65 -5.09 5.11
C MET A 124 -2.73 -4.67 6.26
N CYS A 125 -2.03 -3.55 6.09
CA CYS A 125 -1.20 -2.97 7.12
C CYS A 125 -1.74 -1.61 7.55
N VAL A 126 -1.76 -1.35 8.85
CA VAL A 126 -2.00 -0.02 9.41
C VAL A 126 -0.68 0.69 9.55
N ILE A 127 -0.62 1.91 9.04
CA ILE A 127 0.58 2.73 9.00
C ILE A 127 0.35 4.00 9.82
N ASP A 128 1.21 4.26 10.78
CA ASP A 128 1.30 5.54 11.47
C ASP A 128 2.12 6.50 10.61
N LEU A 129 1.51 7.61 10.25
CA LEU A 129 2.11 8.65 9.42
C LEU A 129 2.30 9.92 10.23
N THR A 130 3.33 10.68 9.90
CA THR A 130 3.67 11.93 10.57
C THR A 130 4.04 13.00 9.57
N SER A 131 3.50 14.19 9.77
CA SER A 131 3.89 15.43 9.08
C SER A 131 4.09 16.56 10.09
N VAL A 132 4.44 17.72 9.60
CA VAL A 132 4.51 18.96 10.37
C VAL A 132 3.44 19.90 9.85
N GLN A 133 2.57 20.34 10.74
CA GLN A 133 1.52 21.30 10.44
C GLN A 133 1.94 22.69 10.92
N ASN A 134 1.84 23.68 10.03
CA ASN A 134 2.08 25.09 10.30
C ASN A 134 3.53 25.55 10.55
N SER A 135 3.73 26.87 10.55
CA SER A 135 4.98 27.55 10.87
C SER A 135 5.51 27.27 12.29
N ASN A 136 4.66 26.79 13.18
CA ASN A 136 5.03 26.43 14.57
C ASN A 136 5.66 25.04 14.69
N HIS A 137 5.78 24.28 13.60
CA HIS A 137 6.28 22.90 13.59
C HIS A 137 5.47 21.93 14.46
N ASP A 138 4.17 22.16 14.60
CA ASP A 138 3.29 21.25 15.32
C ASP A 138 3.24 19.91 14.60
N LYS A 139 3.47 18.82 15.34
CA LYS A 139 3.47 17.46 14.81
C LYS A 139 2.04 17.01 14.53
N LEU A 140 1.75 16.69 13.28
CA LEU A 140 0.53 16.02 12.86
C LEU A 140 0.78 14.53 12.71
N THR A 141 -0.05 13.69 13.31
CA THR A 141 -0.01 12.23 13.18
C THR A 141 -1.38 11.70 12.79
N TRP A 142 -1.41 10.68 11.93
CA TRP A 142 -2.64 9.99 11.55
C TRP A 142 -2.31 8.53 11.17
N LYS A 143 -3.34 7.77 10.85
CA LYS A 143 -3.20 6.41 10.36
C LYS A 143 -3.83 6.30 8.98
N ASP A 144 -3.17 5.53 8.10
CA ASP A 144 -3.75 5.05 6.86
C ASP A 144 -3.65 3.53 6.80
N ARG A 145 -4.43 2.88 5.92
CA ARG A 145 -4.38 1.44 5.68
C ARG A 145 -3.84 1.16 4.30
N VAL A 146 -2.83 0.33 4.23
CA VAL A 146 -2.22 -0.10 2.97
C VAL A 146 -2.63 -1.53 2.69
N PHE A 147 -3.20 -1.76 1.52
CA PHE A 147 -3.59 -3.08 1.04
C PHE A 147 -2.51 -3.60 0.09
N LEU A 148 -2.14 -4.83 0.30
CA LEU A 148 -1.13 -5.52 -0.50
C LEU A 148 -1.73 -6.77 -1.12
N VAL A 149 -1.23 -7.10 -2.31
CA VAL A 149 -1.53 -8.36 -2.99
C VAL A 149 -0.23 -9.09 -3.30
N ARG A 150 -0.36 -10.40 -3.48
CA ARG A 150 0.74 -11.25 -3.88
C ARG A 150 0.74 -11.44 -5.39
N GLU A 151 1.74 -10.91 -6.08
CA GLU A 151 1.99 -11.13 -7.51
C GLU A 151 3.20 -12.07 -7.69
N GLY A 152 2.92 -13.33 -8.00
CA GLY A 152 3.94 -14.37 -8.00
C GLY A 152 4.57 -14.57 -6.62
N ASP A 153 5.87 -14.34 -6.50
CA ASP A 153 6.61 -14.47 -5.24
C ASP A 153 6.78 -13.16 -4.48
N ARG A 154 6.24 -12.05 -5.00
CA ARG A 154 6.38 -10.73 -4.42
C ARG A 154 5.08 -10.23 -3.81
N TRP A 155 5.20 -9.55 -2.68
CA TRP A 155 4.16 -8.69 -2.14
C TRP A 155 4.35 -7.27 -2.68
N VAL A 156 3.26 -6.64 -3.10
CA VAL A 156 3.25 -5.29 -3.65
C VAL A 156 2.03 -4.52 -3.16
N VAL A 157 2.15 -3.19 -3.03
CA VAL A 157 1.02 -2.34 -2.64
C VAL A 157 0.00 -2.27 -3.77
N ASP A 158 -1.27 -2.52 -3.44
CA ASP A 158 -2.37 -2.54 -4.41
C ASP A 158 -3.34 -1.38 -4.22
N ASP A 159 -3.53 -0.90 -3.00
CA ASP A 159 -4.42 0.22 -2.71
C ASP A 159 -4.07 0.88 -1.37
N ILE A 160 -4.54 2.09 -1.15
CA ILE A 160 -4.44 2.81 0.11
C ILE A 160 -5.83 3.31 0.50
N GLU A 161 -6.24 3.04 1.72
CA GLU A 161 -7.44 3.63 2.33
C GLU A 161 -7.02 4.80 3.21
N TYR A 162 -7.55 5.97 2.92
CA TYR A 162 -7.37 7.17 3.70
C TYR A 162 -8.16 7.06 5.00
N PHE A 163 -7.45 6.78 6.08
CA PHE A 163 -8.05 6.46 7.37
C PHE A 163 -7.79 7.56 8.42
N GLY A 164 -7.37 8.73 7.98
CA GLY A 164 -7.20 9.91 8.82
C GLY A 164 -8.50 10.28 9.55
N ASP A 165 -8.40 10.78 10.78
CA ASP A 165 -9.52 11.08 11.67
C ASP A 165 -9.97 12.55 11.65
N LYS A 166 -9.18 13.46 11.07
CA LYS A 166 -9.49 14.89 11.00
C LYS A 166 -10.42 15.21 9.83
N GLN A 167 -11.20 16.28 9.99
CA GLN A 167 -12.20 16.70 8.98
C GLN A 167 -11.57 17.11 7.65
N PHE A 168 -10.37 17.70 7.67
CA PHE A 168 -9.64 18.15 6.49
C PHE A 168 -8.89 17.03 5.76
N MET A 169 -8.83 15.82 6.30
CA MET A 169 -8.14 14.70 5.71
C MET A 169 -8.97 14.03 4.61
N HIS A 170 -8.29 13.52 3.58
CA HIS A 170 -8.90 12.72 2.53
C HIS A 170 -9.65 11.52 3.09
N LYS A 171 -10.66 11.08 2.36
CA LYS A 171 -11.48 9.90 2.65
C LYS A 171 -11.58 9.04 1.40
N GLY A 172 -11.93 7.77 1.58
CA GLY A 172 -12.06 6.82 0.50
C GLY A 172 -10.74 6.11 0.21
N ARG A 173 -10.52 5.74 -1.03
CA ARG A 173 -9.37 4.94 -1.46
C ARG A 173 -8.63 5.56 -2.62
N LEU A 174 -7.32 5.32 -2.68
CA LEU A 174 -6.46 5.79 -3.78
C LEU A 174 -6.99 5.37 -5.16
N LYS A 175 -7.39 4.10 -5.32
CA LYS A 175 -7.94 3.62 -6.61
C LYS A 175 -9.24 4.34 -7.00
N GLU A 176 -10.06 4.72 -6.03
CA GLU A 176 -11.29 5.49 -6.28
C GLU A 176 -10.95 6.90 -6.78
N VAL A 177 -10.00 7.55 -6.13
CA VAL A 177 -9.50 8.88 -6.52
C VAL A 177 -8.91 8.85 -7.92
N LEU A 178 -8.04 7.88 -8.23
CA LEU A 178 -7.45 7.75 -9.57
C LEU A 178 -8.52 7.50 -10.66
N ASN A 179 -9.52 6.65 -10.37
CA ASN A 179 -10.63 6.43 -11.30
C ASN A 179 -11.45 7.69 -11.54
N GLN A 180 -11.64 8.53 -10.52
CA GLN A 180 -12.33 9.81 -10.68
C GLN A 180 -11.54 10.77 -11.57
N VAL A 181 -10.23 10.90 -11.35
CA VAL A 181 -9.34 11.70 -12.20
C VAL A 181 -9.40 11.25 -13.66
N ILE A 182 -9.32 9.94 -13.90
CA ILE A 182 -9.40 9.35 -15.24
C ILE A 182 -10.74 9.64 -15.90
N LYS A 183 -11.84 9.51 -15.16
CA LYS A 183 -13.18 9.79 -15.66
C LYS A 183 -13.34 11.25 -16.05
N GLU A 184 -12.99 12.16 -15.16
CA GLU A 184 -13.06 13.62 -15.41
C GLU A 184 -12.19 14.07 -16.58
N GLY A 185 -11.04 13.41 -16.76
CA GLY A 185 -10.17 13.73 -17.89
C GLY A 185 -10.65 13.25 -19.24
N LYS A 186 -11.59 12.31 -19.27
CA LYS A 186 -12.22 11.80 -20.50
C LYS A 186 -13.51 12.56 -20.85
N GLU A 187 -14.08 13.31 -19.91
CA GLU A 187 -15.25 14.13 -20.15
C GLU A 187 -14.84 15.41 -20.89
N PRO A 188 -15.59 15.82 -21.95
CA PRO A 188 -15.32 17.07 -22.61
C PRO A 188 -15.52 18.23 -21.62
N PRO A 189 -14.73 19.34 -21.72
CA PRO A 189 -14.89 20.49 -20.86
C PRO A 189 -16.34 21.00 -20.98
N THR A 190 -17.01 21.11 -19.85
CA THR A 190 -18.33 21.73 -19.75
C THR A 190 -18.18 23.21 -20.07
N VAL A 191 -18.74 23.64 -21.22
CA VAL A 191 -18.79 25.03 -21.69
C VAL A 191 -19.86 25.81 -20.94
#